data_4a06ff9955ddac66746ba04d18add3d4
#
_entry.id   4a06ff9955ddac66746ba04d18add3d4
#
_cell.length_a   1.000
_cell.length_b   1.000
_cell.length_c   1.000
_cell.angle_alpha   90.00
_cell.angle_beta   90.00
_cell.angle_gamma   90.00
#
_symmetry.space_group_name_H-M   'P 1'
#
loop_
_entity.id
_entity.type
_entity.pdbx_description
1 polymer ?
#
loop_
_entity_poly.entity_id
_entity_poly.type
_entity_poly.pdbx_seq_one_letter_code
_entity_poly.pdbx_strand_id
1 'polypeptide(L)'
;YYFTQKGTKHFRTIGVSAGIGRRLSWPDRYFTLYNEISYQAYNLKDWDNFLVQNGTSNIIQFKTVFGRNSVDQPIYPRQGSDFSISLSLTPPYSLFDGKNYADPNMSNEDRYRWIEFNKWLLKGKWYYPLSANRKLVLMTGVEFGYLGSYNKNKPSPFEGFDVGGDGMTGYNVYGVDIIKVRGYENGGLTPYSTNSNTYARVYNKYTVEVRYPFIMQPSSTIYGLVFAEGGNGFATWKDFDPFSIKRSVGVGIRLYLPIVGMLGFDWGYGFDNQVGSSKRHGGELHFMMGQEF
;
A
#
# COMPACT_ATOMS: atom_id res chain seq x y z
N TYR A 1 -16.64 9.00 7.71
CA TYR A 1 -17.34 8.41 6.54
C TYR A 1 -18.52 7.57 7.04
N TYR A 2 -19.62 7.63 6.31
CA TYR A 2 -20.85 6.89 6.62
C TYR A 2 -21.32 6.19 5.36
N PHE A 3 -21.41 4.86 5.40
CA PHE A 3 -21.92 4.05 4.31
C PHE A 3 -23.13 3.26 4.80
N THR A 4 -24.23 3.31 4.06
CA THR A 4 -25.48 2.58 4.36
C THR A 4 -25.77 1.64 3.20
N GLN A 5 -25.91 0.35 3.48
CA GLN A 5 -26.54 -0.60 2.59
C GLN A 5 -28.05 -0.65 2.86
N LYS A 6 -28.82 -1.18 1.90
CA LYS A 6 -30.28 -1.27 1.96
C LYS A 6 -30.76 -1.83 3.30
N GLY A 7 -31.52 -1.06 4.06
CA GLY A 7 -32.05 -1.43 5.39
C GLY A 7 -31.29 -0.77 6.54
N THR A 8 -31.16 -1.48 7.67
CA THR A 8 -30.48 -0.98 8.89
C THR A 8 -28.97 -1.21 8.89
N LYS A 9 -28.42 -1.86 7.86
CA LYS A 9 -26.99 -2.16 7.74
C LYS A 9 -26.19 -0.88 7.54
N HIS A 10 -25.18 -0.64 8.38
CA HIS A 10 -24.31 0.50 8.21
C HIS A 10 -22.88 0.24 8.67
N PHE A 11 -21.97 0.97 8.06
CA PHE A 11 -20.59 1.13 8.46
C PHE A 11 -20.29 2.63 8.64
N ARG A 12 -19.82 3.01 9.83
CA ARG A 12 -19.48 4.38 10.16
C ARG A 12 -18.07 4.45 10.72
N THR A 13 -17.26 5.32 10.15
CA THR A 13 -15.91 5.61 10.65
C THR A 13 -15.82 7.05 11.14
N ILE A 14 -15.29 7.22 12.33
CA ILE A 14 -14.95 8.53 12.90
C ILE A 14 -13.48 8.46 13.30
N GLY A 15 -12.70 9.46 12.90
CA GLY A 15 -11.30 9.55 13.26
C GLY A 15 -10.86 10.98 13.51
N VAL A 16 -9.87 11.12 14.38
CA VAL A 16 -9.14 12.35 14.65
C VAL A 16 -7.66 12.04 14.70
N SER A 17 -6.84 12.89 14.11
CA SER A 17 -5.39 12.78 14.17
C SER A 17 -4.73 14.13 14.39
N ALA A 18 -3.57 14.10 15.02
CA ALA A 18 -2.69 15.25 15.15
C ALA A 18 -1.25 14.81 14.84
N GLY A 19 -0.59 15.56 13.98
CA GLY A 19 0.75 15.22 13.53
C GLY A 19 1.65 16.43 13.43
N ILE A 20 2.96 16.18 13.55
CA ILE A 20 4.00 17.16 13.37
C ILE A 20 5.10 16.62 12.48
N GLY A 21 5.46 17.41 11.46
CA GLY A 21 6.56 17.12 10.56
C GLY A 21 7.67 18.14 10.69
N ARG A 22 8.91 17.69 10.61
CA ARG A 22 10.09 18.58 10.57
C ARG A 22 11.11 18.10 9.56
N ARG A 23 11.80 19.05 8.94
CA ARG A 23 12.99 18.79 8.14
C ARG A 23 14.19 18.69 9.08
N LEU A 24 15.01 17.68 8.85
CA LEU A 24 16.24 17.49 9.63
C LEU A 24 17.41 18.24 8.95
N SER A 25 18.37 18.68 9.76
CA SER A 25 19.59 19.34 9.26
C SER A 25 20.75 18.36 9.07
N TRP A 26 20.68 17.19 9.65
CA TRP A 26 21.69 16.13 9.62
C TRP A 26 21.02 14.79 9.28
N PRO A 27 21.60 13.92 8.45
CA PRO A 27 22.90 14.04 7.75
C PRO A 27 22.89 15.00 6.55
N ASP A 28 21.74 15.29 5.96
CA ASP A 28 21.56 16.32 4.94
C ASP A 28 20.16 16.96 5.05
N ARG A 29 19.90 18.03 4.26
CA ARG A 29 18.65 18.80 4.32
C ARG A 29 17.45 18.16 3.63
N TYR A 30 17.62 16.98 3.05
CA TYR A 30 16.56 16.25 2.36
C TYR A 30 15.77 15.31 3.30
N PHE A 31 16.29 15.07 4.51
CA PHE A 31 15.63 14.23 5.50
C PHE A 31 14.47 14.94 6.19
N THR A 32 13.41 14.16 6.37
CA THR A 32 12.20 14.59 7.08
C THR A 32 11.80 13.55 8.12
N LEU A 33 11.25 14.02 9.23
CA LEU A 33 10.65 13.18 10.26
C LEU A 33 9.24 13.67 10.51
N TYR A 34 8.26 12.77 10.38
CA TYR A 34 6.86 13.03 10.68
C TYR A 34 6.39 12.08 11.77
N ASN A 35 5.69 12.61 12.77
CA ASN A 35 5.06 11.84 13.83
C ASN A 35 3.60 12.21 13.91
N GLU A 36 2.73 11.23 14.11
CA GLU A 36 1.29 11.39 14.22
C GLU A 36 0.76 10.49 15.31
N ILE A 37 -0.19 11.00 16.07
CA ILE A 37 -1.07 10.20 16.90
C ILE A 37 -2.48 10.31 16.34
N SER A 38 -3.18 9.19 16.25
CA SER A 38 -4.53 9.13 15.72
C SER A 38 -5.42 8.24 16.58
N TYR A 39 -6.69 8.59 16.62
CA TYR A 39 -7.76 7.75 17.14
C TYR A 39 -8.77 7.53 16.03
N GLN A 40 -9.21 6.29 15.85
CA GLN A 40 -10.22 5.92 14.88
C GLN A 40 -11.20 4.92 15.50
N ALA A 41 -12.49 5.14 15.28
CA ALA A 41 -13.54 4.24 15.69
C ALA A 41 -14.33 3.77 14.47
N TYR A 42 -14.48 2.45 14.35
CA TYR A 42 -15.35 1.78 13.39
C TYR A 42 -16.62 1.33 14.12
N ASN A 43 -17.76 1.83 13.69
CA ASN A 43 -19.06 1.38 14.18
C ASN A 43 -19.77 0.61 13.06
N LEU A 44 -20.09 -0.65 13.34
CA LEU A 44 -20.64 -1.60 12.38
C LEU A 44 -22.00 -2.12 12.88
N LYS A 45 -22.92 -2.27 11.97
CA LYS A 45 -24.20 -2.92 12.23
C LYS A 45 -24.59 -3.79 11.02
N ASP A 46 -24.69 -5.09 11.27
CA ASP A 46 -25.04 -6.11 10.27
C ASP A 46 -24.18 -6.03 9.00
N TRP A 47 -22.87 -5.75 9.16
CA TRP A 47 -21.92 -5.54 8.07
C TRP A 47 -21.21 -6.83 7.71
N ASP A 48 -21.74 -7.56 6.72
CA ASP A 48 -21.32 -8.92 6.37
C ASP A 48 -19.90 -9.03 5.78
N ASN A 49 -19.33 -7.91 5.35
CA ASN A 49 -18.02 -7.89 4.69
C ASN A 49 -16.83 -7.91 5.66
N PHE A 50 -17.08 -7.96 6.97
CA PHE A 50 -16.05 -7.97 8.00
C PHE A 50 -16.15 -9.15 8.94
N LEU A 51 -15.02 -9.46 9.57
CA LEU A 51 -14.95 -10.40 10.67
C LEU A 51 -15.75 -9.93 11.89
N VAL A 52 -15.79 -8.61 12.12
CA VAL A 52 -16.66 -7.95 13.12
C VAL A 52 -17.87 -7.40 12.39
N GLN A 53 -19.02 -8.02 12.55
CA GLN A 53 -20.25 -7.64 11.85
C GLN A 53 -21.06 -6.57 12.61
N ASN A 54 -20.95 -6.58 13.93
CA ASN A 54 -21.67 -5.69 14.85
C ASN A 54 -20.72 -5.10 15.89
N GLY A 55 -21.06 -3.91 16.41
CA GLY A 55 -20.33 -3.28 17.51
C GLY A 55 -19.36 -2.19 17.09
N THR A 56 -18.46 -1.84 17.98
CA THR A 56 -17.47 -0.76 17.77
C THR A 56 -16.07 -1.27 17.99
N SER A 57 -15.21 -1.08 16.99
CA SER A 57 -13.77 -1.32 17.08
C SER A 57 -13.00 -0.01 17.12
N ASN A 58 -12.05 0.10 18.05
CA ASN A 58 -11.28 1.32 18.30
C ASN A 58 -9.82 1.09 17.99
N ILE A 59 -9.18 2.09 17.41
CA ILE A 59 -7.74 2.11 17.11
C ILE A 59 -7.15 3.38 17.70
N ILE A 60 -6.15 3.24 18.55
CA ILE A 60 -5.22 4.33 18.90
C ILE A 60 -3.90 3.98 18.23
N GLN A 61 -3.39 4.85 17.38
CA GLN A 61 -2.20 4.59 16.60
C GLN A 61 -1.18 5.71 16.77
N PHE A 62 0.06 5.34 16.97
CA PHE A 62 1.22 6.21 16.80
C PHE A 62 1.91 5.85 15.50
N LYS A 63 2.10 6.83 14.62
CA LYS A 63 2.79 6.66 13.33
C LYS A 63 4.01 7.57 13.28
N THR A 64 5.14 7.00 12.88
CA THR A 64 6.34 7.77 12.57
C THR A 64 6.77 7.47 11.13
N VAL A 65 7.15 8.50 10.39
CA VAL A 65 7.68 8.38 9.03
C VAL A 65 9.01 9.11 8.98
N PHE A 66 10.05 8.36 8.66
CA PHE A 66 11.37 8.90 8.36
C PHE A 66 11.57 8.80 6.86
N GLY A 67 11.80 9.93 6.20
CA GLY A 67 11.92 10.00 4.77
C GLY A 67 13.08 10.87 4.32
N ARG A 68 13.53 10.63 3.08
CA ARG A 68 14.51 11.47 2.38
C ARG A 68 14.08 11.62 0.93
N ASN A 69 13.92 12.86 0.49
CA ASN A 69 13.60 13.14 -0.90
C ASN A 69 14.59 14.15 -1.47
N SER A 70 15.47 13.68 -2.36
CA SER A 70 16.50 14.46 -3.05
C SER A 70 16.31 14.49 -4.57
N VAL A 71 15.10 14.16 -5.06
CA VAL A 71 14.83 14.20 -6.49
C VAL A 71 14.91 15.64 -7.03
N ASP A 72 15.41 15.79 -8.24
CA ASP A 72 15.64 17.11 -8.88
C ASP A 72 14.34 17.81 -9.27
N GLN A 73 13.29 17.07 -9.57
CA GLN A 73 11.97 17.60 -9.91
C GLN A 73 10.86 16.57 -9.69
N PRO A 74 9.63 17.02 -9.36
CA PRO A 74 8.58 16.10 -8.94
C PRO A 74 7.92 15.32 -10.09
N ILE A 75 7.73 15.92 -11.28
CA ILE A 75 6.91 15.32 -12.35
C ILE A 75 7.71 14.30 -13.18
N TYR A 76 8.93 14.66 -13.54
CA TYR A 76 9.84 13.81 -14.31
C TYR A 76 11.22 13.80 -13.65
N PRO A 77 11.39 13.10 -12.52
CA PRO A 77 12.68 13.00 -11.84
C PRO A 77 13.74 12.39 -12.77
N ARG A 78 14.89 13.07 -12.87
CA ARG A 78 16.01 12.62 -13.71
C ARG A 78 17.18 12.11 -12.88
N GLN A 79 17.26 12.54 -11.63
CA GLN A 79 18.30 12.13 -10.70
C GLN A 79 17.84 12.29 -9.26
N GLY A 80 18.52 11.59 -8.35
CA GLY A 80 18.23 11.63 -6.92
C GLY A 80 17.50 10.40 -6.43
N SER A 81 17.02 10.49 -5.21
CA SER A 81 16.30 9.39 -4.57
C SER A 81 15.16 9.90 -3.71
N ASP A 82 14.13 9.09 -3.61
CA ASP A 82 13.04 9.25 -2.67
C ASP A 82 12.88 7.94 -1.91
N PHE A 83 13.08 7.96 -0.60
CA PHE A 83 12.83 6.80 0.23
C PHE A 83 12.14 7.18 1.54
N SER A 84 11.37 6.25 2.07
CA SER A 84 10.71 6.40 3.36
C SER A 84 10.64 5.07 4.12
N ILE A 85 10.72 5.18 5.44
CA ILE A 85 10.41 4.10 6.38
C ILE A 85 9.29 4.61 7.26
N SER A 86 8.18 3.91 7.28
CA SER A 86 7.02 4.21 8.12
C SER A 86 6.81 3.09 9.13
N LEU A 87 6.60 3.47 10.37
CA LEU A 87 6.24 2.59 11.47
C LEU A 87 4.94 3.08 12.08
N SER A 88 3.93 2.21 12.10
CA SER A 88 2.66 2.44 12.80
C SER A 88 2.51 1.43 13.92
N LEU A 89 2.31 1.91 15.13
CA LEU A 89 2.17 1.11 16.34
C LEU A 89 0.85 1.42 17.02
N THR A 90 0.19 0.39 17.51
CA THR A 90 -0.91 0.51 18.46
C THR A 90 -0.48 -0.03 19.82
N PRO A 91 -1.13 0.36 20.92
CA PRO A 91 -0.87 -0.27 22.21
C PRO A 91 -1.16 -1.79 22.15
N PRO A 92 -0.29 -2.64 22.74
CA PRO A 92 -0.48 -4.08 22.77
C PRO A 92 -1.46 -4.49 23.89
N TYR A 93 -2.73 -4.15 23.74
CA TYR A 93 -3.77 -4.36 24.75
C TYR A 93 -3.84 -5.80 25.26
N SER A 94 -3.65 -6.79 24.38
CA SER A 94 -3.71 -8.21 24.73
C SER A 94 -2.62 -8.69 25.69
N LEU A 95 -1.57 -7.88 25.90
CA LEU A 95 -0.49 -8.23 26.82
C LEU A 95 -0.78 -7.85 28.27
N PHE A 96 -1.77 -6.96 28.51
CA PHE A 96 -2.02 -6.42 29.85
C PHE A 96 -3.51 -6.34 30.25
N ASP A 97 -4.47 -6.72 29.37
CA ASP A 97 -5.89 -6.70 29.70
C ASP A 97 -6.40 -7.97 30.38
N GLY A 98 -5.55 -8.99 30.53
CA GLY A 98 -5.85 -10.24 31.22
C GLY A 98 -6.85 -11.16 30.51
N LYS A 99 -7.23 -10.88 29.27
CA LYS A 99 -8.20 -11.67 28.52
C LYS A 99 -7.55 -12.87 27.83
N ASN A 100 -8.28 -13.98 27.79
CA ASN A 100 -7.87 -15.17 27.03
C ASN A 100 -8.36 -15.08 25.58
N TYR A 101 -7.55 -14.56 24.68
CA TYR A 101 -7.88 -14.45 23.25
C TYR A 101 -7.87 -15.80 22.50
N ALA A 102 -7.43 -16.88 23.14
CA ALA A 102 -7.52 -18.22 22.59
C ALA A 102 -8.90 -18.89 22.86
N ASP A 103 -9.77 -18.27 23.66
CA ASP A 103 -11.10 -18.81 23.95
C ASP A 103 -11.95 -18.80 22.66
N PRO A 104 -12.43 -19.95 22.19
CA PRO A 104 -13.29 -20.06 21.01
C PRO A 104 -14.68 -19.44 21.19
N ASN A 105 -15.12 -19.26 22.45
CA ASN A 105 -16.41 -18.67 22.78
C ASN A 105 -16.38 -17.12 22.86
N MET A 106 -15.19 -16.52 22.80
CA MET A 106 -15.06 -15.08 22.79
C MET A 106 -15.66 -14.50 21.49
N SER A 107 -16.61 -13.58 21.64
CA SER A 107 -17.20 -12.90 20.48
C SER A 107 -16.16 -12.07 19.69
N ASN A 108 -16.37 -11.89 18.38
CA ASN A 108 -15.49 -11.05 17.59
C ASN A 108 -15.58 -9.58 18.01
N GLU A 109 -16.73 -9.12 18.49
CA GLU A 109 -16.93 -7.77 19.02
C GLU A 109 -16.05 -7.50 20.24
N ASP A 110 -15.99 -8.44 21.18
CA ASP A 110 -15.13 -8.33 22.38
C ASP A 110 -13.64 -8.48 22.05
N ARG A 111 -13.33 -9.41 21.14
CA ARG A 111 -11.95 -9.68 20.70
C ARG A 111 -11.33 -8.46 20.02
N TYR A 112 -12.09 -7.78 19.16
CA TYR A 112 -11.64 -6.68 18.32
C TYR A 112 -12.15 -5.30 18.77
N ARG A 113 -12.60 -5.19 20.00
CA ARG A 113 -13.02 -3.90 20.59
C ARG A 113 -11.89 -2.86 20.58
N TRP A 114 -10.68 -3.31 20.85
CA TRP A 114 -9.46 -2.54 20.72
C TRP A 114 -8.51 -3.25 19.74
N ILE A 115 -8.27 -2.63 18.62
CA ILE A 115 -7.40 -3.18 17.58
C ILE A 115 -5.95 -2.96 17.97
N GLU A 116 -5.12 -3.97 17.70
CA GLU A 116 -3.68 -3.93 17.96
C GLU A 116 -2.89 -4.49 16.79
N PHE A 117 -1.82 -3.79 16.41
CA PHE A 117 -0.88 -4.21 15.39
C PHE A 117 0.41 -3.38 15.44
N ASN A 118 1.41 -3.86 14.75
CA ASN A 118 2.56 -3.08 14.30
C ASN A 118 2.69 -3.20 12.79
N LYS A 119 2.85 -2.09 12.08
CA LYS A 119 2.91 -2.04 10.63
C LYS A 119 4.15 -1.29 10.18
N TRP A 120 4.95 -1.95 9.37
CA TRP A 120 6.20 -1.45 8.84
C TRP A 120 6.07 -1.31 7.34
N LEU A 121 6.43 -0.15 6.80
CA LEU A 121 6.48 0.10 5.37
C LEU A 121 7.83 0.69 5.01
N LEU A 122 8.46 0.13 4.00
CA LEU A 122 9.67 0.66 3.40
C LEU A 122 9.38 0.90 1.93
N LYS A 123 9.67 2.10 1.45
CA LYS A 123 9.56 2.47 0.03
C LYS A 123 10.80 3.22 -0.37
N GLY A 124 11.34 2.90 -1.55
CA GLY A 124 12.50 3.58 -2.10
C GLY A 124 12.45 3.64 -3.61
N LYS A 125 12.77 4.81 -4.16
CA LYS A 125 12.92 5.04 -5.59
C LYS A 125 14.24 5.76 -5.84
N TRP A 126 14.97 5.36 -6.87
CA TRP A 126 16.24 5.96 -7.31
C TRP A 126 16.18 6.27 -8.78
N TYR A 127 16.70 7.41 -9.17
CA TYR A 127 16.67 7.93 -10.53
C TYR A 127 18.08 8.20 -11.04
N TYR A 128 18.41 7.62 -12.20
CA TYR A 128 19.73 7.73 -12.83
C TYR A 128 19.58 8.16 -14.29
N PRO A 129 20.20 9.27 -14.71
CA PRO A 129 20.20 9.65 -16.11
C PRO A 129 21.13 8.72 -16.91
N LEU A 130 20.59 8.06 -17.91
CA LEU A 130 21.32 7.13 -18.81
C LEU A 130 21.92 7.84 -20.03
N SER A 131 21.53 9.09 -20.29
CA SER A 131 22.01 9.88 -21.44
C SER A 131 22.62 11.19 -21.01
N ALA A 132 23.57 11.72 -21.79
CA ALA A 132 24.24 12.98 -21.49
C ALA A 132 23.26 14.17 -21.42
N ASN A 133 22.20 14.16 -22.23
CA ASN A 133 21.15 15.19 -22.19
C ASN A 133 20.12 14.97 -21.07
N ARG A 134 20.31 13.94 -20.21
CA ARG A 134 19.44 13.55 -19.09
C ARG A 134 17.97 13.33 -19.48
N LYS A 135 17.71 13.00 -20.76
CA LYS A 135 16.35 12.67 -21.21
C LYS A 135 16.00 11.22 -20.93
N LEU A 136 16.91 10.29 -21.20
CA LEU A 136 16.70 8.88 -20.87
C LEU A 136 17.04 8.66 -19.41
N VAL A 137 16.08 8.14 -18.64
CA VAL A 137 16.22 7.95 -17.19
C VAL A 137 15.89 6.51 -16.81
N LEU A 138 16.76 5.92 -16.01
CA LEU A 138 16.49 4.68 -15.30
C LEU A 138 15.89 5.02 -13.92
N MET A 139 14.73 4.46 -13.62
CA MET A 139 14.16 4.44 -12.28
C MET A 139 14.20 3.02 -11.75
N THR A 140 14.71 2.85 -10.53
CA THR A 140 14.60 1.59 -9.78
C THR A 140 13.80 1.83 -8.51
N GLY A 141 12.96 0.87 -8.15
CA GLY A 141 12.09 0.96 -6.98
C GLY A 141 12.10 -0.32 -6.15
N VAL A 142 11.99 -0.16 -4.84
CA VAL A 142 11.83 -1.26 -3.87
C VAL A 142 10.75 -0.87 -2.89
N GLU A 143 9.81 -1.77 -2.67
CA GLU A 143 8.80 -1.62 -1.62
C GLU A 143 8.74 -2.91 -0.79
N PHE A 144 8.56 -2.73 0.50
CA PHE A 144 8.38 -3.82 1.45
C PHE A 144 7.39 -3.39 2.52
N GLY A 145 6.50 -4.29 2.91
CA GLY A 145 5.59 -4.07 4.02
C GLY A 145 5.45 -5.30 4.89
N TYR A 146 5.31 -5.05 6.17
CA TYR A 146 5.06 -6.07 7.18
C TYR A 146 3.99 -5.61 8.16
N LEU A 147 3.01 -6.46 8.40
CA LEU A 147 1.96 -6.28 9.40
C LEU A 147 2.07 -7.37 10.46
N GLY A 148 2.52 -6.99 11.65
CA GLY A 148 2.66 -7.87 12.80
C GLY A 148 1.48 -7.79 13.76
N SER A 149 1.28 -8.87 14.53
CA SER A 149 0.34 -8.95 15.64
C SER A 149 1.10 -9.20 16.94
N TYR A 150 0.71 -8.56 18.04
CA TYR A 150 1.30 -8.82 19.35
C TYR A 150 0.80 -10.14 19.94
N ASN A 151 -0.44 -10.52 19.60
CA ASN A 151 -1.05 -11.79 19.98
C ASN A 151 -1.50 -12.54 18.71
N LYS A 152 -1.04 -13.79 18.55
CA LYS A 152 -1.37 -14.66 17.41
C LYS A 152 -2.87 -14.95 17.25
N ASN A 153 -3.63 -14.90 18.36
CA ASN A 153 -5.07 -15.15 18.39
C ASN A 153 -5.91 -13.88 18.19
N LYS A 154 -5.22 -12.73 17.97
CA LYS A 154 -5.87 -11.42 17.77
C LYS A 154 -5.21 -10.66 16.61
N PRO A 155 -5.13 -11.22 15.40
CA PRO A 155 -4.64 -10.46 14.25
C PRO A 155 -5.62 -9.34 13.91
N SER A 156 -5.10 -8.16 13.49
CA SER A 156 -5.99 -7.06 13.08
C SER A 156 -6.88 -7.48 11.90
N PRO A 157 -8.21 -7.28 11.97
CA PRO A 157 -9.14 -7.62 10.91
C PRO A 157 -9.29 -6.51 9.84
N PHE A 158 -8.78 -5.29 10.12
CA PHE A 158 -8.96 -4.13 9.26
C PHE A 158 -7.73 -3.75 8.46
N GLU A 159 -6.55 -4.18 8.92
CA GLU A 159 -5.27 -3.86 8.29
C GLU A 159 -4.80 -5.01 7.40
N GLY A 160 -4.07 -4.66 6.36
CA GLY A 160 -3.46 -5.64 5.45
C GLY A 160 -2.88 -4.99 4.21
N PHE A 161 -2.43 -5.84 3.29
CA PHE A 161 -1.93 -5.42 1.98
C PHE A 161 -2.72 -6.15 0.89
N ASP A 162 -3.30 -5.38 -0.03
CA ASP A 162 -3.96 -5.90 -1.22
C ASP A 162 -3.00 -5.73 -2.40
N VAL A 163 -2.50 -6.83 -2.94
CA VAL A 163 -1.36 -6.83 -3.87
C VAL A 163 -1.80 -7.21 -5.27
N GLY A 164 -1.45 -6.37 -6.24
CA GLY A 164 -1.76 -6.54 -7.66
C GLY A 164 -2.48 -5.36 -8.28
N GLY A 165 -2.49 -5.29 -9.61
CA GLY A 165 -3.25 -4.33 -10.39
C GLY A 165 -2.71 -2.90 -10.41
N ASP A 166 -3.60 -1.97 -10.72
CA ASP A 166 -3.32 -0.53 -10.83
C ASP A 166 -3.74 0.29 -9.60
N GLY A 167 -4.39 -0.35 -8.64
CA GLY A 167 -4.87 0.29 -7.43
C GLY A 167 -6.12 1.18 -7.62
N MET A 168 -6.77 1.11 -8.77
CA MET A 168 -8.00 1.84 -9.07
C MET A 168 -9.26 1.07 -8.61
N THR A 169 -9.11 0.14 -7.71
CA THR A 169 -10.23 -0.59 -7.10
C THR A 169 -10.93 0.29 -6.09
N GLY A 170 -12.16 0.66 -6.38
CA GLY A 170 -13.19 1.11 -5.45
C GLY A 170 -12.75 1.87 -4.19
N TYR A 171 -13.65 2.04 -3.26
CA TYR A 171 -13.35 2.71 -1.99
C TYR A 171 -12.59 1.75 -1.04
N ASN A 172 -11.31 2.03 -0.81
CA ASN A 172 -10.61 1.43 0.33
C ASN A 172 -11.05 2.14 1.63
N VAL A 173 -12.07 1.62 2.26
CA VAL A 173 -12.66 2.17 3.50
C VAL A 173 -11.93 1.64 4.72
N TYR A 174 -11.10 0.64 4.54
CA TYR A 174 -10.44 -0.15 5.58
C TYR A 174 -8.96 0.21 5.61
N GLY A 175 -8.26 -0.03 6.67
CA GLY A 175 -6.81 0.21 6.81
C GLY A 175 -5.92 -0.65 5.89
N VAL A 176 -6.44 -1.12 4.76
CA VAL A 176 -5.75 -1.95 3.78
C VAL A 176 -4.96 -1.07 2.82
N ASP A 177 -3.66 -1.30 2.71
CA ASP A 177 -2.83 -0.64 1.70
C ASP A 177 -2.92 -1.39 0.38
N ILE A 178 -3.21 -0.66 -0.70
CA ILE A 178 -3.22 -1.21 -2.05
C ILE A 178 -1.82 -1.11 -2.64
N ILE A 179 -1.26 -2.26 -3.00
CA ILE A 179 0.08 -2.39 -3.54
C ILE A 179 -0.01 -2.71 -5.02
N LYS A 180 0.27 -1.73 -5.85
CA LYS A 180 0.19 -1.86 -7.30
C LYS A 180 1.28 -2.79 -7.82
N VAL A 181 0.91 -3.77 -8.64
CA VAL A 181 1.83 -4.61 -9.44
C VAL A 181 1.21 -4.76 -10.82
N ARG A 182 1.76 -4.04 -11.79
CA ARG A 182 1.25 -4.00 -13.17
C ARG A 182 1.41 -5.36 -13.85
N GLY A 183 0.48 -5.68 -14.76
CA GLY A 183 0.42 -6.97 -15.44
C GLY A 183 -0.31 -8.05 -14.65
N TYR A 184 -1.01 -7.68 -13.58
CA TYR A 184 -1.90 -8.54 -12.79
C TYR A 184 -3.20 -7.79 -12.47
N GLU A 185 -4.28 -8.51 -12.20
CA GLU A 185 -5.54 -7.94 -11.73
C GLU A 185 -5.40 -7.35 -10.32
N ASN A 186 -6.31 -6.46 -9.96
CA ASN A 186 -6.38 -5.90 -8.62
C ASN A 186 -6.59 -7.01 -7.59
N GLY A 187 -5.70 -7.07 -6.58
CA GLY A 187 -5.70 -8.12 -5.57
C GLY A 187 -5.25 -9.50 -6.07
N GLY A 188 -4.87 -9.65 -7.34
CA GLY A 188 -4.53 -10.95 -7.94
C GLY A 188 -3.32 -11.66 -7.35
N LEU A 189 -2.50 -10.96 -6.56
CA LEU A 189 -1.34 -11.51 -5.85
C LEU A 189 -1.54 -11.55 -4.33
N THR A 190 -2.76 -11.23 -3.86
CA THR A 190 -3.12 -11.31 -2.45
C THR A 190 -3.44 -12.77 -2.08
N PRO A 191 -2.84 -13.33 -1.02
CA PRO A 191 -3.11 -14.70 -0.62
C PRO A 191 -4.57 -14.86 -0.19
N TYR A 192 -5.26 -15.89 -0.73
CA TYR A 192 -6.61 -16.24 -0.31
C TYR A 192 -6.57 -17.10 0.94
N SER A 193 -7.40 -16.75 1.92
CA SER A 193 -7.79 -17.67 2.99
C SER A 193 -9.21 -18.17 2.72
N THR A 194 -9.44 -19.46 2.89
CA THR A 194 -10.74 -20.09 2.72
C THR A 194 -11.80 -19.63 3.73
N ASN A 195 -11.41 -18.90 4.77
CA ASN A 195 -12.28 -18.58 5.91
C ASN A 195 -12.54 -17.08 6.14
N SER A 196 -11.98 -16.16 5.36
CA SER A 196 -12.25 -14.72 5.48
C SER A 196 -11.52 -13.93 4.41
N ASN A 197 -11.92 -12.67 4.20
CA ASN A 197 -11.19 -11.67 3.41
C ASN A 197 -9.79 -11.44 4.02
N THR A 198 -8.83 -12.27 3.64
CA THR A 198 -7.50 -12.23 4.22
C THR A 198 -6.59 -11.50 3.27
N TYR A 199 -6.20 -10.32 3.66
CA TYR A 199 -5.16 -9.56 3.00
C TYR A 199 -3.77 -10.11 3.33
N ALA A 200 -2.79 -9.81 2.48
CA ALA A 200 -1.40 -10.15 2.76
C ALA A 200 -0.93 -9.44 4.04
N ARG A 201 -0.09 -10.12 4.81
CA ARG A 201 0.56 -9.55 5.99
C ARG A 201 1.99 -9.14 5.73
N VAL A 202 2.57 -9.65 4.66
CA VAL A 202 3.88 -9.26 4.17
C VAL A 202 3.78 -9.09 2.67
N TYR A 203 4.44 -8.08 2.12
CA TYR A 203 4.63 -7.97 0.69
C TYR A 203 6.03 -7.48 0.37
N ASN A 204 6.49 -7.78 -0.84
CA ASN A 204 7.63 -7.15 -1.47
C ASN A 204 7.29 -6.75 -2.91
N LYS A 205 7.95 -5.71 -3.39
CA LYS A 205 7.83 -5.25 -4.77
C LYS A 205 9.15 -4.66 -5.24
N TYR A 206 9.52 -4.98 -6.45
CA TYR A 206 10.69 -4.45 -7.15
C TYR A 206 10.24 -3.88 -8.49
N THR A 207 10.75 -2.71 -8.84
CA THR A 207 10.40 -2.02 -10.08
C THR A 207 11.66 -1.52 -10.77
N VAL A 208 11.73 -1.74 -12.07
CA VAL A 208 12.75 -1.14 -12.94
C VAL A 208 12.01 -0.50 -14.11
N GLU A 209 12.25 0.78 -14.36
CA GLU A 209 11.66 1.51 -15.47
C GLU A 209 12.72 2.28 -16.25
N VAL A 210 12.59 2.28 -17.55
CA VAL A 210 13.32 3.20 -18.42
C VAL A 210 12.30 4.20 -18.99
N ARG A 211 12.54 5.47 -18.76
CA ARG A 211 11.63 6.58 -19.07
C ARG A 211 12.24 7.51 -20.11
N TYR A 212 11.42 7.99 -21.05
CA TYR A 212 11.83 8.96 -22.07
C TYR A 212 10.75 10.02 -22.27
N PRO A 213 11.08 11.33 -22.16
CA PRO A 213 10.12 12.42 -22.31
C PRO A 213 9.95 12.78 -23.78
N PHE A 214 8.71 12.86 -24.22
CA PHE A 214 8.34 13.37 -25.55
C PHE A 214 8.10 14.89 -25.51
N ILE A 215 7.40 15.35 -24.48
CA ILE A 215 7.10 16.76 -24.23
C ILE A 215 7.46 17.09 -22.77
N MET A 216 8.20 18.18 -22.59
CA MET A 216 8.54 18.71 -21.25
C MET A 216 8.31 20.22 -21.24
N GLN A 217 7.08 20.63 -21.06
CA GLN A 217 6.69 22.02 -20.95
C GLN A 217 5.98 22.25 -19.60
N PRO A 218 6.00 23.47 -19.04
CA PRO A 218 5.30 23.77 -17.79
C PRO A 218 3.79 23.50 -17.86
N SER A 219 3.19 23.64 -19.05
CA SER A 219 1.77 23.40 -19.31
C SER A 219 1.42 21.94 -19.56
N SER A 220 2.39 21.10 -19.91
CA SER A 220 2.17 19.67 -20.15
C SER A 220 3.49 18.91 -20.19
N THR A 221 3.52 17.76 -19.53
CA THR A 221 4.64 16.83 -19.62
C THR A 221 4.10 15.48 -20.08
N ILE A 222 4.67 14.96 -21.17
CA ILE A 222 4.32 13.64 -21.71
C ILE A 222 5.58 12.82 -21.83
N TYR A 223 5.58 11.64 -21.21
CA TYR A 223 6.69 10.70 -21.33
C TYR A 223 6.20 9.26 -21.47
N GLY A 224 6.97 8.47 -22.21
CA GLY A 224 6.80 7.03 -22.31
C GLY A 224 7.74 6.30 -21.37
N LEU A 225 7.38 5.10 -21.03
CA LEU A 225 8.19 4.21 -20.21
C LEU A 225 8.07 2.75 -20.66
N VAL A 226 9.11 2.00 -20.39
CA VAL A 226 9.09 0.53 -20.38
C VAL A 226 9.44 0.08 -18.98
N PHE A 227 8.79 -0.98 -18.51
CA PHE A 227 9.00 -1.44 -17.14
C PHE A 227 9.14 -2.95 -17.04
N ALA A 228 9.84 -3.37 -15.99
CA ALA A 228 9.82 -4.70 -15.42
C ALA A 228 9.48 -4.59 -13.93
N GLU A 229 8.51 -5.36 -13.48
CA GLU A 229 8.10 -5.43 -12.08
C GLU A 229 8.13 -6.86 -11.58
N GLY A 230 8.33 -7.00 -10.29
CA GLY A 230 8.17 -8.24 -9.57
C GLY A 230 7.65 -7.96 -8.18
N GLY A 231 6.63 -8.67 -7.75
CA GLY A 231 6.07 -8.50 -6.41
C GLY A 231 5.27 -9.71 -5.97
N ASN A 232 5.00 -9.83 -4.69
CA ASN A 232 4.15 -10.87 -4.15
C ASN A 232 3.59 -10.48 -2.78
N GLY A 233 2.43 -11.05 -2.44
CA GLY A 233 1.82 -10.99 -1.12
C GLY A 233 1.94 -12.32 -0.39
N PHE A 234 2.17 -12.28 0.92
CA PHE A 234 2.33 -13.47 1.77
C PHE A 234 1.38 -13.40 2.95
N ALA A 235 0.77 -14.53 3.29
CA ALA A 235 -0.20 -14.62 4.39
C ALA A 235 0.46 -14.46 5.76
N THR A 236 1.67 -14.96 5.93
CA THR A 236 2.42 -14.90 7.19
C THR A 236 3.91 -14.57 6.93
N TRP A 237 4.59 -14.12 7.99
CA TRP A 237 6.04 -13.92 7.94
C TRP A 237 6.83 -15.21 7.67
N LYS A 238 6.28 -16.35 8.05
CA LYS A 238 6.95 -17.65 7.84
C LYS A 238 6.98 -18.06 6.36
N ASP A 239 5.99 -17.59 5.59
CA ASP A 239 5.86 -17.88 4.16
C ASP A 239 6.69 -16.90 3.31
N PHE A 240 7.26 -15.87 3.93
CA PHE A 240 7.96 -14.82 3.22
C PHE A 240 9.29 -15.31 2.62
N ASP A 241 9.39 -15.19 1.30
CA ASP A 241 10.61 -15.36 0.53
C ASP A 241 10.79 -14.15 -0.40
N PRO A 242 11.84 -13.32 -0.22
CA PRO A 242 12.06 -12.12 -1.02
C PRO A 242 12.30 -12.39 -2.51
N PHE A 243 12.63 -13.63 -2.88
CA PHE A 243 12.87 -14.05 -4.27
C PHE A 243 11.67 -14.75 -4.90
N SER A 244 10.66 -15.11 -4.12
CA SER A 244 9.39 -15.65 -4.61
C SER A 244 8.50 -14.53 -5.14
N ILE A 245 8.88 -13.96 -6.29
CA ILE A 245 8.19 -12.82 -6.92
C ILE A 245 7.39 -13.25 -8.14
N LYS A 246 6.26 -12.59 -8.35
CA LYS A 246 5.44 -12.68 -9.56
C LYS A 246 5.88 -11.57 -10.51
N ARG A 247 6.37 -11.94 -11.69
CA ARG A 247 7.09 -11.07 -12.63
C ARG A 247 6.17 -10.56 -13.72
N SER A 248 6.38 -9.31 -14.11
CA SER A 248 5.72 -8.72 -15.26
C SER A 248 6.65 -7.77 -16.00
N VAL A 249 6.31 -7.50 -17.26
CA VAL A 249 6.94 -6.46 -18.09
C VAL A 249 5.84 -5.69 -18.81
N GLY A 250 6.15 -4.47 -19.24
CA GLY A 250 5.17 -3.71 -19.97
C GLY A 250 5.70 -2.37 -20.46
N VAL A 251 4.77 -1.63 -21.05
CA VAL A 251 5.01 -0.29 -21.58
C VAL A 251 3.91 0.64 -21.06
N GLY A 252 4.23 1.92 -20.97
CA GLY A 252 3.26 2.89 -20.50
C GLY A 252 3.52 4.30 -21.02
N ILE A 253 2.49 5.13 -20.88
CA ILE A 253 2.56 6.56 -21.16
C ILE A 253 2.03 7.33 -19.97
N ARG A 254 2.65 8.45 -19.69
CA ARG A 254 2.26 9.41 -18.65
C ARG A 254 1.99 10.76 -19.28
N LEU A 255 0.88 11.34 -18.90
CA LEU A 255 0.46 12.68 -19.29
C LEU A 255 0.21 13.50 -18.02
N TYR A 256 1.01 14.53 -17.82
CA TYR A 256 0.77 15.51 -16.76
C TYR A 256 0.11 16.76 -17.32
N LEU A 257 -1.02 17.12 -16.74
CA LEU A 257 -1.75 18.37 -17.01
C LEU A 257 -1.99 19.08 -15.67
N PRO A 258 -1.64 20.37 -15.52
CA PRO A 258 -1.75 21.07 -14.23
C PRO A 258 -3.15 21.07 -13.60
N ILE A 259 -4.21 21.01 -14.42
CA ILE A 259 -5.60 21.03 -13.95
C ILE A 259 -6.07 19.63 -13.52
N VAL A 260 -5.59 18.59 -14.20
CA VAL A 260 -6.06 17.20 -14.02
C VAL A 260 -5.10 16.38 -13.13
N GLY A 261 -3.82 16.77 -13.12
CA GLY A 261 -2.74 15.99 -12.50
C GLY A 261 -2.10 14.99 -13.47
N MET A 262 -1.58 13.91 -12.94
CA MET A 262 -0.94 12.84 -13.72
C MET A 262 -1.99 11.82 -14.16
N LEU A 263 -2.01 11.53 -15.45
CA LEU A 263 -2.75 10.42 -16.05
C LEU A 263 -1.74 9.39 -16.57
N GLY A 264 -2.01 8.13 -16.35
CA GLY A 264 -1.16 7.03 -16.81
C GLY A 264 -1.97 5.93 -17.47
N PHE A 265 -1.42 5.39 -18.55
CA PHE A 265 -1.94 4.20 -19.22
C PHE A 265 -0.79 3.22 -19.38
N ASP A 266 -0.93 2.03 -18.85
CA ASP A 266 0.05 0.95 -18.97
C ASP A 266 -0.60 -0.28 -19.57
N TRP A 267 0.17 -0.98 -20.38
CA TRP A 267 -0.08 -2.36 -20.75
C TRP A 267 1.03 -3.21 -20.13
N GLY A 268 0.63 -4.19 -19.30
CA GLY A 268 1.54 -5.09 -18.63
C GLY A 268 1.24 -6.55 -18.97
N TYR A 269 2.27 -7.38 -19.03
CA TYR A 269 2.15 -8.82 -19.24
C TYR A 269 2.71 -9.56 -18.02
N GLY A 270 1.85 -10.30 -17.32
CA GLY A 270 2.20 -11.15 -16.17
C GLY A 270 2.66 -12.53 -16.63
N PHE A 271 3.88 -12.92 -16.25
CA PHE A 271 4.47 -14.21 -16.61
C PHE A 271 4.05 -15.35 -15.70
N ASP A 272 3.63 -15.02 -14.48
CA ASP A 272 3.36 -15.99 -13.45
C ASP A 272 1.85 -16.09 -13.17
N ASN A 273 1.45 -17.15 -12.47
CA ASN A 273 0.05 -17.37 -12.12
C ASN A 273 -0.36 -16.43 -10.98
N GLN A 274 -1.58 -15.94 -11.04
CA GLN A 274 -2.25 -15.30 -9.90
C GLN A 274 -2.56 -16.31 -8.82
N VAL A 275 -2.82 -15.81 -7.61
CA VAL A 275 -3.25 -16.66 -6.49
C VAL A 275 -4.61 -17.31 -6.84
N GLY A 276 -4.69 -18.63 -6.64
CA GLY A 276 -5.88 -19.41 -6.99
C GLY A 276 -6.05 -19.76 -8.47
N SER A 277 -5.12 -19.34 -9.35
CA SER A 277 -5.12 -19.68 -10.77
C SER A 277 -4.00 -20.66 -11.12
N SER A 278 -4.31 -21.64 -11.97
CA SER A 278 -3.31 -22.56 -12.52
C SER A 278 -2.71 -22.07 -13.84
N LYS A 279 -3.25 -20.99 -14.42
CA LYS A 279 -2.80 -20.42 -15.69
C LYS A 279 -2.00 -19.15 -15.48
N ARG A 280 -1.06 -18.86 -16.39
CA ARG A 280 -0.38 -17.58 -16.48
C ARG A 280 -1.40 -16.47 -16.67
N HIS A 281 -1.16 -15.31 -16.07
CA HIS A 281 -2.13 -14.22 -16.13
C HIS A 281 -2.27 -13.66 -17.57
N GLY A 282 -1.17 -13.27 -18.20
CA GLY A 282 -1.20 -12.70 -19.55
C GLY A 282 -1.20 -11.17 -19.56
N GLY A 283 -1.85 -10.57 -20.57
CA GLY A 283 -1.85 -9.12 -20.77
C GLY A 283 -2.97 -8.41 -20.02
N GLU A 284 -2.65 -7.30 -19.35
CA GLU A 284 -3.57 -6.46 -18.57
C GLU A 284 -3.37 -4.99 -18.91
N LEU A 285 -4.48 -4.24 -19.02
CA LEU A 285 -4.48 -2.79 -19.19
C LEU A 285 -4.71 -2.12 -17.84
N HIS A 286 -3.90 -1.13 -17.54
CA HIS A 286 -3.96 -0.37 -16.29
C HIS A 286 -4.16 1.11 -16.58
N PHE A 287 -5.03 1.73 -15.79
CA PHE A 287 -5.24 3.16 -15.80
C PHE A 287 -4.83 3.75 -14.46
N MET A 288 -4.19 4.90 -14.48
CA MET A 288 -3.84 5.63 -13.27
C MET A 288 -4.24 7.09 -13.39
N MET A 289 -4.80 7.62 -12.32
CA MET A 289 -5.13 9.04 -12.18
C MET A 289 -4.66 9.53 -10.81
N GLY A 290 -3.99 10.68 -10.78
CA GLY A 290 -3.45 11.29 -9.57
C GLY A 290 -1.94 11.43 -9.58
N GLN A 291 -1.39 11.99 -8.51
CA GLN A 291 0.05 12.16 -8.37
C GLN A 291 0.65 10.91 -7.73
N GLU A 292 1.56 10.24 -8.43
CA GLU A 292 2.48 9.27 -7.83
C GLU A 292 3.69 10.04 -7.28
N PHE A 293 3.54 10.61 -6.10
CA PHE A 293 4.66 11.21 -5.38
C PHE A 293 5.15 10.28 -4.27
#